data_4841c4af8f45c1ccdd1d53aad61396af
#
_entry.id   4841c4af8f45c1ccdd1d53aad61396af
#
_cell.length_a   1.000
_cell.length_b   1.000
_cell.length_c   1.000
_cell.angle_alpha   90.00
_cell.angle_beta   90.00
_cell.angle_gamma   90.00
#
_symmetry.space_group_name_H-M   'P 1'
#
loop_
_entity.id
_entity.type
_entity.pdbx_description
1 polymer ?
#
loop_
_entity_poly.entity_id
_entity_poly.type
_entity_poly.pdbx_seq_one_letter_code
_entity_poly.pdbx_strand_id
1 'polypeptide(L)'
;MLLLERWTEPLAESNCYLLGEAGRAVVIDPNDPRGPLERLEALGWTPERILLTHEHCDHMAGLEALRNRWPGVWVAATAACSAGLGDTRLNMTRRMEVYLAFRGKPGVSYPPFVCRPADETYEHAWECVW
;
A
#
# COMPACT_ATOMS: atom_id res chain seq x y z
N MET A 1 -2.39 7.11 -23.34
CA MET A 1 -1.21 6.24 -23.14
C MET A 1 -1.20 5.73 -21.71
N LEU A 2 -1.00 4.44 -21.54
CA LEU A 2 -0.93 3.83 -20.23
C LEU A 2 0.39 4.21 -19.52
N LEU A 3 0.28 4.75 -18.33
CA LEU A 3 1.42 5.06 -17.48
C LEU A 3 1.62 3.92 -16.48
N LEU A 4 2.87 3.47 -16.34
CA LEU A 4 3.26 2.52 -15.30
C LEU A 4 4.54 3.03 -14.64
N GLU A 5 4.47 3.27 -13.34
CA GLU A 5 5.62 3.71 -12.55
C GLU A 5 5.79 2.80 -11.33
N ARG A 6 7.01 2.72 -10.84
CA ARG A 6 7.39 1.92 -9.69
C ARG A 6 8.29 2.71 -8.76
N TRP A 7 8.06 2.58 -7.47
CA TRP A 7 8.95 3.10 -6.43
C TRP A 7 9.39 1.95 -5.54
N THR A 8 10.69 1.85 -5.29
CA THR A 8 11.25 0.86 -4.37
C THR A 8 11.62 1.56 -3.07
N GLU A 9 11.06 1.09 -1.97
CA GLU A 9 11.32 1.66 -0.65
C GLU A 9 12.63 1.07 -0.11
N PRO A 10 13.60 1.90 0.35
CA PRO A 10 14.94 1.41 0.66
C PRO A 10 15.06 0.59 1.95
N LEU A 11 14.14 0.73 2.90
CA LEU A 11 14.24 0.06 4.19
C LEU A 11 13.93 -1.43 4.08
N ALA A 12 12.80 -1.77 3.50
CA ALA A 12 12.32 -3.14 3.33
C ALA A 12 12.41 -3.63 1.88
N GLU A 13 12.79 -2.75 0.95
CA GLU A 13 12.94 -3.05 -0.47
C GLU A 13 11.65 -3.48 -1.16
N SER A 14 10.51 -3.09 -0.61
CA SER A 14 9.21 -3.34 -1.23
C SER A 14 8.93 -2.38 -2.38
N ASN A 15 8.11 -2.81 -3.32
CA ASN A 15 7.74 -2.03 -4.48
C ASN A 15 6.29 -1.54 -4.41
N CYS A 16 6.10 -0.27 -4.74
CA CYS A 16 4.78 0.32 -4.97
C CYS A 16 4.64 0.62 -6.46
N TYR A 17 3.48 0.34 -7.01
CA TYR A 17 3.20 0.59 -8.42
C TYR A 17 2.08 1.59 -8.60
N LEU A 18 2.20 2.43 -9.60
CA LEU A 18 1.15 3.32 -10.08
C LEU A 18 0.84 2.95 -11.52
N LEU A 19 -0.42 2.64 -11.78
CA LEU A 19 -0.93 2.33 -13.11
C LEU A 19 -2.00 3.35 -13.44
N GLY A 20 -1.90 4.02 -14.59
CA GLY A 20 -2.86 5.07 -14.90
C GLY A 20 -3.01 5.39 -16.36
N GLU A 21 -4.16 5.98 -16.71
CA GLU A 21 -4.47 6.46 -18.05
C GLU A 21 -5.62 7.46 -17.99
N ALA A 22 -5.49 8.52 -18.75
CA ALA A 22 -6.58 9.49 -18.97
C ALA A 22 -7.18 10.07 -17.66
N GLY A 23 -6.34 10.39 -16.69
CA GLY A 23 -6.76 11.00 -15.44
C GLY A 23 -7.18 10.02 -14.36
N ARG A 24 -7.18 8.72 -14.64
CA ARG A 24 -7.59 7.64 -13.75
C ARG A 24 -6.38 6.80 -13.34
N ALA A 25 -6.33 6.38 -12.10
CA ALA A 25 -5.17 5.65 -11.59
C ALA A 25 -5.53 4.56 -10.60
N VAL A 26 -4.63 3.56 -10.51
CA VAL A 26 -4.64 2.50 -9.53
C VAL A 26 -3.27 2.46 -8.87
N VAL A 27 -3.23 2.38 -7.55
CA VAL A 27 -1.99 2.23 -6.77
C VAL A 27 -1.95 0.82 -6.19
N ILE A 28 -0.80 0.17 -6.26
CA ILE A 28 -0.60 -1.19 -5.76
C ILE A 28 0.48 -1.17 -4.70
N ASP A 29 0.17 -1.69 -3.52
CA ASP A 29 1.08 -1.86 -2.37
C ASP A 29 1.80 -0.56 -1.97
N PRO A 30 1.08 0.48 -1.52
CA PRO A 30 1.71 1.72 -1.10
C PRO A 30 2.45 1.57 0.22
N ASN A 31 3.78 1.58 0.20
CA ASN A 31 4.61 1.65 1.39
C ASN A 31 4.89 3.12 1.74
N ASP A 32 5.87 3.74 1.09
CA ASP A 32 6.08 5.18 1.23
C ASP A 32 5.09 5.89 0.31
N PRO A 33 4.15 6.69 0.85
CA PRO A 33 3.12 7.30 0.03
C PRO A 33 3.60 8.48 -0.81
N ARG A 34 4.80 9.01 -0.54
CA ARG A 34 5.27 10.25 -1.18
C ARG A 34 5.37 10.15 -2.70
N GLY A 35 5.91 9.03 -3.20
CA GLY A 35 6.07 8.83 -4.64
C GLY A 35 4.75 8.93 -5.40
N PRO A 36 3.79 8.03 -5.15
CA PRO A 36 2.51 8.08 -5.84
C PRO A 36 1.73 9.35 -5.54
N LEU A 37 1.81 9.87 -4.31
CA LEU A 37 1.08 11.09 -3.92
C LEU A 37 1.54 12.29 -4.74
N GLU A 38 2.83 12.55 -4.77
CA GLU A 38 3.41 13.66 -5.54
C GLU A 38 3.17 13.49 -7.03
N ARG A 39 3.28 12.27 -7.53
CA ARG A 39 3.08 12.01 -8.96
C ARG A 39 1.64 12.25 -9.39
N LEU A 40 0.68 11.75 -8.61
CA LEU A 40 -0.74 11.95 -8.90
C LEU A 40 -1.12 13.43 -8.83
N GLU A 41 -0.60 14.15 -7.84
CA GLU A 41 -0.83 15.59 -7.73
C GLU A 41 -0.24 16.36 -8.92
N ALA A 42 0.97 16.02 -9.34
CA ALA A 42 1.62 16.67 -10.49
C ALA A 42 0.86 16.41 -11.79
N LEU A 43 0.29 15.22 -11.96
CA LEU A 43 -0.51 14.88 -13.14
C LEU A 43 -1.94 15.42 -13.06
N GLY A 44 -2.42 15.81 -11.89
CA GLY A 44 -3.82 16.16 -11.67
C GLY A 44 -4.75 14.95 -11.78
N TRP A 45 -4.24 13.76 -11.51
CA TRP A 45 -5.01 12.51 -11.58
C TRP A 45 -5.51 12.10 -10.20
N THR A 46 -6.64 11.37 -10.18
CA THR A 46 -7.24 10.85 -8.95
C THR A 46 -7.16 9.34 -8.94
N PRO A 47 -6.65 8.73 -7.88
CA PRO A 47 -6.65 7.27 -7.78
C PRO A 47 -8.08 6.78 -7.52
N GLU A 48 -8.51 5.81 -8.29
CA GLU A 48 -9.82 5.18 -8.12
C GLU A 48 -9.74 4.00 -7.16
N ARG A 49 -8.63 3.27 -7.23
CA ARG A 49 -8.44 2.04 -6.44
C ARG A 49 -7.04 1.96 -5.87
N ILE A 50 -6.96 1.30 -4.71
CA ILE A 50 -5.71 0.80 -4.16
C ILE A 50 -5.87 -0.70 -4.04
N LEU A 51 -4.92 -1.45 -4.59
CA LEU A 51 -4.89 -2.90 -4.53
C LEU A 51 -3.76 -3.33 -3.61
N LEU A 52 -4.05 -4.24 -2.69
CA LEU A 52 -3.05 -4.79 -1.77
C LEU A 52 -2.81 -6.25 -2.11
N THR A 53 -1.56 -6.63 -2.28
CA THR A 53 -1.19 -8.02 -2.55
C THR A 53 -1.22 -8.86 -1.28
N HIS A 54 -0.81 -8.27 -0.15
CA HIS A 54 -0.85 -8.93 1.15
C HIS A 54 -0.73 -7.88 2.26
N GLU A 55 -0.89 -8.31 3.52
CA GLU A 55 -1.03 -7.43 4.69
C GLU A 55 0.29 -7.01 5.34
N HIS A 56 1.45 -7.42 4.86
CA HIS A 56 2.72 -7.03 5.47
C HIS A 56 2.91 -5.52 5.42
N CYS A 57 3.41 -4.95 6.49
CA CYS A 57 3.44 -3.50 6.71
C CYS A 57 4.19 -2.73 5.62
N ASP A 58 5.22 -3.32 5.03
CA ASP A 58 5.98 -2.71 3.95
C ASP A 58 5.23 -2.64 2.62
N HIS A 59 4.01 -3.19 2.56
CA HIS A 59 3.12 -3.11 1.40
C HIS A 59 1.86 -2.28 1.68
N MET A 60 1.68 -1.78 2.91
CA MET A 60 0.46 -1.05 3.27
C MET A 60 0.70 0.18 4.17
N ALA A 61 1.96 0.51 4.46
CA ALA A 61 2.29 1.61 5.37
C ALA A 61 1.78 2.97 4.87
N GLY A 62 1.67 3.18 3.57
CA GLY A 62 1.16 4.41 2.97
C GLY A 62 -0.34 4.44 2.72
N LEU A 63 -1.05 3.35 3.05
CA LEU A 63 -2.47 3.21 2.72
C LEU A 63 -3.33 4.33 3.31
N GLU A 64 -3.20 4.60 4.60
CA GLU A 64 -4.02 5.62 5.27
C GLU A 64 -3.70 7.04 4.79
N ALA A 65 -2.45 7.32 4.45
CA ALA A 65 -2.08 8.62 3.88
C ALA A 65 -2.78 8.87 2.54
N LEU A 66 -2.87 7.85 1.68
CA LEU A 66 -3.58 7.95 0.41
C LEU A 66 -5.10 8.07 0.63
N ARG A 67 -5.65 7.32 1.58
CA ARG A 67 -7.07 7.43 1.95
C ARG A 67 -7.41 8.81 2.48
N ASN A 68 -6.53 9.42 3.26
CA ASN A 68 -6.75 10.75 3.81
C ASN A 68 -6.72 11.81 2.71
N ARG A 69 -5.84 11.66 1.72
CA ARG A 69 -5.75 12.60 0.59
C ARG A 69 -6.92 12.44 -0.39
N TRP A 70 -7.34 11.21 -0.64
CA TRP A 70 -8.45 10.89 -1.54
C TRP A 70 -9.46 9.98 -0.84
N PRO A 71 -10.38 10.57 -0.04
CA PRO A 71 -11.31 9.76 0.77
C PRO A 71 -12.24 8.85 -0.02
N GLY A 72 -12.42 9.11 -1.32
CA GLY A 72 -13.24 8.28 -2.20
C GLY A 72 -12.50 7.09 -2.83
N VAL A 73 -11.19 6.92 -2.55
CA VAL A 73 -10.44 5.80 -3.12
C VAL A 73 -10.96 4.47 -2.56
N TRP A 74 -11.07 3.48 -3.44
CA TRP A 74 -11.63 2.16 -3.11
C TRP A 74 -10.51 1.14 -2.93
N VAL A 75 -10.41 0.55 -1.75
CA VAL A 75 -9.36 -0.42 -1.42
C VAL A 75 -9.87 -1.84 -1.57
N ALA A 76 -9.19 -2.65 -2.39
CA ALA A 76 -9.52 -4.05 -2.61
C ALA A 76 -8.37 -4.95 -2.16
N ALA A 77 -8.71 -6.05 -1.51
CA ALA A 77 -7.74 -7.01 -0.97
C ALA A 77 -8.43 -8.35 -0.72
N THR A 78 -7.64 -9.42 -0.51
CA THR A 78 -8.22 -10.66 -0.01
C THR A 78 -8.82 -10.46 1.38
N ALA A 79 -9.76 -11.32 1.76
CA ALA A 79 -10.35 -11.25 3.10
C ALA A 79 -9.28 -11.42 4.18
N ALA A 80 -8.30 -12.30 3.98
CA ALA A 80 -7.19 -12.50 4.91
C ALA A 80 -6.31 -11.24 5.01
N CYS A 81 -5.99 -10.61 3.88
CA CYS A 81 -5.23 -9.36 3.87
C CYS A 81 -5.97 -8.27 4.63
N SER A 82 -7.26 -8.09 4.36
CA SER A 82 -8.08 -7.08 5.02
C SER A 82 -8.10 -7.26 6.54
N ALA A 83 -8.24 -8.50 7.02
CA ALA A 83 -8.18 -8.80 8.45
C ALA A 83 -6.80 -8.47 9.04
N GLY A 84 -5.74 -8.76 8.30
CA GLY A 84 -4.36 -8.49 8.72
C GLY A 84 -4.03 -7.01 8.82
N LEU A 85 -4.71 -6.14 8.10
CA LEU A 85 -4.47 -4.69 8.17
C LEU A 85 -4.67 -4.14 9.58
N GLY A 86 -5.62 -4.69 10.32
CA GLY A 86 -5.95 -4.27 11.68
C GLY A 86 -5.27 -5.06 12.79
N ASP A 87 -4.32 -5.94 12.47
CA ASP A 87 -3.66 -6.81 13.44
C ASP A 87 -2.14 -6.66 13.34
N THR A 88 -1.52 -6.13 14.39
CA THR A 88 -0.07 -5.85 14.41
C THR A 88 0.80 -7.10 14.35
N ARG A 89 0.25 -8.27 14.65
CA ARG A 89 0.97 -9.54 14.46
C ARG A 89 0.94 -9.98 13.00
N LEU A 90 -0.22 -9.92 12.38
CA LEU A 90 -0.41 -10.34 10.99
C LEU A 90 0.27 -9.38 10.01
N ASN A 91 0.22 -8.08 10.27
CA ASN A 91 0.88 -7.10 9.43
C ASN A 91 2.38 -6.95 9.70
N MET A 92 2.91 -7.69 10.66
CA MET A 92 4.34 -7.75 11.01
C MET A 92 4.92 -6.49 11.67
N THR A 93 4.14 -5.45 11.92
CA THR A 93 4.68 -4.22 12.53
C THR A 93 5.26 -4.47 13.91
N ARG A 94 4.67 -5.38 14.68
CA ARG A 94 5.14 -5.72 16.02
C ARG A 94 6.55 -6.31 16.02
N ARG A 95 6.98 -6.91 14.91
CA ARG A 95 8.28 -7.58 14.78
C ARG A 95 9.21 -6.92 13.78
N MET A 96 8.82 -5.78 13.24
CA MET A 96 9.57 -5.16 12.15
C MET A 96 10.98 -4.72 12.58
N GLU A 97 11.13 -4.20 13.79
CA GLU A 97 12.45 -3.79 14.29
C GLU A 97 13.41 -4.96 14.40
N VAL A 98 12.92 -6.12 14.87
CA VAL A 98 13.72 -7.36 14.95
C VAL A 98 14.08 -7.86 13.55
N TYR A 99 13.13 -7.85 12.65
CA TYR A 99 13.35 -8.24 11.26
C TYR A 99 14.42 -7.37 10.59
N LEU A 100 14.33 -6.05 10.76
CA LEU A 100 15.30 -5.12 10.19
C LEU A 100 16.69 -5.31 10.77
N ALA A 101 16.79 -5.54 12.08
CA ALA A 101 18.08 -5.84 12.72
C ALA A 101 18.69 -7.12 12.14
N PHE A 102 17.87 -8.14 11.93
CA PHE A 102 18.31 -9.40 11.31
C PHE A 102 18.79 -9.19 9.86
N ARG A 103 18.21 -8.22 9.15
CA ARG A 103 18.60 -7.86 7.79
C ARG A 103 19.78 -6.88 7.73
N GLY A 104 20.48 -6.67 8.85
CA GLY A 104 21.65 -5.78 8.90
C GLY A 104 21.32 -4.31 9.08
N LYS A 105 20.13 -4.00 9.56
CA LYS A 105 19.67 -2.61 9.80
C LYS A 105 19.21 -2.44 11.25
N PRO A 106 20.13 -2.61 12.24
CA PRO A 106 19.78 -2.47 13.64
C PRO A 106 19.52 -1.01 14.02
N GLY A 107 18.77 -0.81 15.10
CA GLY A 107 18.52 0.53 15.65
C GLY A 107 17.48 1.35 14.90
N VAL A 108 16.81 0.78 13.91
CA VAL A 108 15.71 1.46 13.19
C VAL A 108 14.47 1.39 14.07
N SER A 109 13.85 2.54 14.32
CA SER A 109 12.56 2.62 14.99
C SER A 109 11.43 2.32 14.01
N TYR A 110 10.57 1.37 14.37
CA TYR A 110 9.42 1.01 13.55
C TYR A 110 8.22 0.73 14.47
N PRO A 111 7.49 1.79 14.88
CA PRO A 111 6.36 1.63 15.79
C PRO A 111 5.25 0.80 15.16
N PRO A 112 4.60 -0.08 15.92
CA PRO A 112 3.44 -0.81 15.43
C PRO A 112 2.32 0.13 14.97
N PHE A 113 1.65 -0.23 13.88
CA PHE A 113 0.49 0.53 13.39
C PHE A 113 -0.51 -0.42 12.74
N VAL A 114 -1.73 0.08 12.56
CA VAL A 114 -2.81 -0.64 11.88
C VAL A 114 -3.44 0.28 10.84
N CYS A 115 -4.11 -0.33 9.87
CA CYS A 115 -4.93 0.37 8.89
C CYS A 115 -6.38 -0.09 9.00
N ARG A 116 -7.30 0.74 8.53
CA ARG A 116 -8.70 0.36 8.38
C ARG A 116 -8.82 -0.78 7.36
N PRO A 117 -9.84 -1.63 7.48
CA PRO A 117 -10.02 -2.75 6.54
C PRO A 117 -10.25 -2.28 5.11
N ALA A 118 -10.13 -3.21 4.16
CA ALA A 118 -10.43 -2.95 2.76
C ALA A 118 -11.93 -2.67 2.57
N ASP A 119 -12.24 -1.93 1.52
CA ASP A 119 -13.64 -1.65 1.14
C ASP A 119 -14.27 -2.85 0.44
N GLU A 120 -13.45 -3.62 -0.28
CA GLU A 120 -13.89 -4.81 -1.01
C GLU A 120 -12.93 -5.96 -0.74
N THR A 121 -13.47 -7.16 -0.48
CA THR A 121 -12.65 -8.35 -0.23
C THR A 121 -13.03 -9.48 -1.19
N TYR A 122 -12.07 -10.35 -1.43
CA TYR A 122 -12.24 -11.54 -2.26
C TYR A 122 -11.44 -12.71 -1.69
N GLU A 123 -11.77 -13.96 -2.08
CA GLU A 123 -11.12 -15.15 -1.51
C GLU A 123 -9.96 -15.65 -2.37
N HIS A 124 -10.15 -15.77 -3.67
CA HIS A 124 -9.15 -16.41 -4.55
C HIS A 124 -8.68 -15.54 -5.69
N ALA A 125 -9.60 -14.87 -6.36
CA ALA A 125 -9.30 -14.05 -7.52
C ALA A 125 -10.22 -12.85 -7.58
N TRP A 126 -9.73 -11.78 -8.19
CA TRP A 126 -10.48 -10.54 -8.35
C TRP A 126 -10.09 -9.90 -9.65
N GLU A 127 -11.06 -9.42 -10.38
CA GLU A 127 -10.83 -8.62 -11.58
C GLU A 127 -11.86 -7.52 -11.71
N CYS A 128 -11.48 -6.44 -12.36
CA CYS A 128 -12.40 -5.34 -12.66
C CYS A 128 -12.10 -4.78 -14.03
N VAL A 129 -13.12 -4.17 -14.62
CA VAL A 129 -12.95 -3.36 -15.82
C VAL A 129 -12.66 -1.93 -15.39
N TRP A 130 -11.65 -1.37 -16.02
CA TRP A 130 -11.14 -0.07 -15.61
C TRP A 130 -10.94 0.90 -16.77
#